data_077fb905452ebb01c6e816c6b0c973b7
#
_entry.id   077fb905452ebb01c6e816c6b0c973b7
#
_cell.length_a   1.000
_cell.length_b   1.000
_cell.length_c   1.000
_cell.angle_alpha   90.00
_cell.angle_beta   90.00
_cell.angle_gamma   90.00
#
_symmetry.space_group_name_H-M   'P 1'
#
loop_
_entity.id
_entity.type
_entity.pdbx_description
1 polymer ?
#
loop_
_entity_poly.entity_id
_entity_poly.type
_entity_poly.pdbx_seq_one_letter_code
_entity_poly.pdbx_strand_id
1 'polypeptide(L)'
;MRRANRKRVLLLLASCFLALLAIALLGTLFVQDLALAGHVFPGITIEGRAVGGMSRAAAVRMIKKSVALPLMEPVTLVQDEHKYRLDLESIKLSVDVEAMVNEAYSEGRHRNFLARMFRRFLNKPIHTDIPVIVKYDAARLEAFIAQIADDIDMSPRSSSVDMSKGRPSVSASKYGLSVKQDDTRNAIVAALPTPKRRIPVVVESLKPKITESDIGYIIVIKQSEYKLYLYDGDQFIDTFACAVGTPQYPTPXGQFTIVKKEKNPTWYPPKSDWAKGKKPIPPGPGNPLGPYWMEIGDGVGIHSTPDEKSLGYSASHGCIRLSEWSAMYIFNRVSKGTPVYIYP
;
A
#
# COMPACT_ATOMS: atom_id res chain seq x y z
N MET A 1 48.23 15.21 84.11
CA MET A 1 48.77 14.25 83.19
C MET A 1 47.97 12.90 83.17
N ARG A 2 47.58 12.31 84.26
CA ARG A 2 46.90 11.00 84.34
C ARG A 2 45.50 10.99 83.67
N ARG A 3 44.69 12.10 83.71
CA ARG A 3 43.35 12.16 83.06
C ARG A 3 43.43 12.24 81.53
N ALA A 4 44.40 12.89 80.94
CA ALA A 4 44.59 13.01 79.51
C ALA A 4 45.02 11.67 78.90
N ASN A 5 45.86 10.87 79.56
CA ASN A 5 46.25 9.55 79.10
C ASN A 5 45.08 8.55 79.13
N ARG A 6 44.21 8.61 80.19
CA ARG A 6 43.01 7.74 80.23
C ARG A 6 42.06 8.03 79.07
N LYS A 7 41.85 9.28 78.67
CA LYS A 7 41.00 9.67 77.50
C LYS A 7 41.58 9.13 76.26
N ARG A 8 42.90 9.23 76.03
CA ARG A 8 43.60 8.69 74.83
C ARG A 8 43.48 7.18 74.74
N VAL A 9 43.66 6.45 75.81
CA VAL A 9 43.54 5.00 75.91
C VAL A 9 42.08 4.56 75.56
N LEU A 10 41.09 5.26 76.16
CA LEU A 10 39.67 4.96 75.87
C LEU A 10 39.32 5.23 74.44
N LEU A 11 39.84 6.32 73.86
CA LEU A 11 39.64 6.59 72.37
C LEU A 11 40.29 5.54 71.48
N LEU A 12 41.51 5.07 71.86
CA LEU A 12 42.17 3.98 71.12
C LEU A 12 41.41 2.67 71.23
N LEU A 13 40.92 2.30 72.42
CA LEU A 13 40.13 1.09 72.62
C LEU A 13 38.77 1.18 71.82
N ALA A 14 38.12 2.36 71.85
CA ALA A 14 36.90 2.61 71.07
C ALA A 14 37.16 2.53 69.60
N SER A 15 38.28 3.07 69.09
CA SER A 15 38.64 3.00 67.66
C SER A 15 38.99 1.55 67.27
N CYS A 16 39.69 0.76 68.04
CA CYS A 16 39.98 -0.60 67.82
C CYS A 16 38.71 -1.45 67.81
N PHE A 17 37.77 -1.23 68.72
CA PHE A 17 36.48 -1.90 68.75
C PHE A 17 35.63 -1.60 67.49
N LEU A 18 35.59 -0.31 67.09
CA LEU A 18 34.88 0.07 65.81
C LEU A 18 35.53 -0.56 64.62
N ALA A 19 36.85 -0.64 64.55
CA ALA A 19 37.58 -1.30 63.45
C ALA A 19 37.26 -2.81 63.41
N LEU A 20 37.22 -3.46 64.54
CA LEU A 20 36.85 -4.90 64.62
C LEU A 20 35.39 -5.12 64.19
N LEU A 21 34.47 -4.24 64.59
CA LEU A 21 33.07 -4.30 64.17
C LEU A 21 32.97 -4.09 62.66
N ALA A 22 33.71 -3.15 62.08
CA ALA A 22 33.73 -2.89 60.65
C ALA A 22 34.28 -4.13 59.88
N ILE A 23 35.35 -4.76 60.39
CA ILE A 23 35.94 -5.99 59.78
C ILE A 23 34.93 -7.15 59.83
N ALA A 24 34.27 -7.32 61.01
CA ALA A 24 33.25 -8.38 61.14
C ALA A 24 32.06 -8.14 60.17
N LEU A 25 31.61 -6.88 60.08
CA LEU A 25 30.53 -6.50 59.13
C LEU A 25 30.96 -6.77 57.70
N LEU A 26 32.13 -6.31 57.27
CA LEU A 26 32.66 -6.53 55.94
C LEU A 26 32.82 -8.03 55.63
N GLY A 27 33.27 -8.79 56.62
CA GLY A 27 33.38 -10.27 56.53
C GLY A 27 32.04 -10.93 56.32
N THR A 28 31.00 -10.55 57.09
CA THR A 28 29.66 -11.11 56.89
C THR A 28 29.07 -10.72 55.55
N LEU A 29 29.24 -9.47 55.08
CA LEU A 29 28.79 -9.00 53.78
C LEU A 29 29.51 -9.77 52.63
N PHE A 30 30.81 -10.02 52.81
CA PHE A 30 31.58 -10.80 51.83
C PHE A 30 31.07 -12.24 51.73
N VAL A 31 30.83 -12.91 52.88
CA VAL A 31 30.28 -14.28 52.89
C VAL A 31 28.89 -14.30 52.27
N GLN A 32 28.04 -13.31 52.53
CA GLN A 32 26.73 -13.18 51.90
C GLN A 32 26.84 -13.01 50.36
N ASP A 33 27.75 -12.14 49.91
CA ASP A 33 27.95 -11.91 48.47
C ASP A 33 28.43 -13.20 47.77
N LEU A 34 29.30 -13.95 48.44
CA LEU A 34 29.81 -15.22 47.95
C LEU A 34 28.69 -16.29 47.90
N ALA A 35 27.87 -16.38 48.96
CA ALA A 35 26.74 -17.32 49.02
C ALA A 35 25.69 -17.03 47.92
N LEU A 36 25.50 -15.76 47.56
CA LEU A 36 24.57 -15.33 46.55
C LEU A 36 25.22 -15.16 45.16
N ALA A 37 26.47 -15.58 45.01
CA ALA A 37 27.22 -15.42 43.74
C ALA A 37 26.57 -16.11 42.53
N GLY A 38 25.81 -17.22 42.78
CA GLY A 38 25.08 -17.95 41.76
C GLY A 38 23.64 -17.48 41.51
N HIS A 39 23.21 -16.38 42.13
CA HIS A 39 21.83 -15.92 42.08
C HIS A 39 21.72 -14.58 41.35
N VAL A 40 20.56 -14.39 40.65
CA VAL A 40 20.21 -13.13 39.99
C VAL A 40 20.01 -12.04 41.07
N PHE A 41 20.44 -10.84 40.79
CA PHE A 41 20.32 -9.72 41.74
C PHE A 41 18.83 -9.36 41.98
N PRO A 42 18.46 -9.03 43.25
CA PRO A 42 17.07 -8.69 43.55
C PRO A 42 16.54 -7.50 42.75
N GLY A 43 15.27 -7.59 42.31
CA GLY A 43 14.55 -6.56 41.57
C GLY A 43 14.63 -6.70 40.05
N ILE A 44 15.43 -7.65 39.53
CA ILE A 44 15.52 -7.88 38.11
C ILE A 44 14.33 -8.76 37.66
N THR A 45 13.72 -8.38 36.53
CA THR A 45 12.65 -9.14 35.91
C THR A 45 13.06 -9.54 34.48
N ILE A 46 12.40 -10.56 33.93
CA ILE A 46 12.47 -10.93 32.50
C ILE A 46 11.03 -10.93 32.00
N GLU A 47 10.71 -10.04 31.06
CA GLU A 47 9.35 -9.84 30.55
C GLU A 47 8.34 -9.71 31.71
N GLY A 48 8.66 -8.85 32.66
CA GLY A 48 7.83 -8.60 33.84
C GLY A 48 7.81 -9.74 34.87
N ARG A 49 8.49 -10.87 34.62
CA ARG A 49 8.55 -12.01 35.55
C ARG A 49 9.73 -11.87 36.50
N ALA A 50 9.45 -11.80 37.78
CA ALA A 50 10.49 -11.61 38.81
C ALA A 50 11.44 -12.80 38.86
N VAL A 51 12.72 -12.59 38.53
CA VAL A 51 13.79 -13.61 38.62
C VAL A 51 14.80 -13.27 39.71
N GLY A 52 14.71 -12.08 40.27
CA GLY A 52 15.60 -11.62 41.36
C GLY A 52 15.60 -12.61 42.55
N GLY A 53 16.80 -12.97 43.00
CA GLY A 53 17.00 -13.93 44.10
C GLY A 53 17.01 -15.38 43.68
N MET A 54 16.69 -15.71 42.41
CA MET A 54 16.71 -17.08 41.92
C MET A 54 18.12 -17.51 41.51
N SER A 55 18.41 -18.79 41.66
CA SER A 55 19.58 -19.37 41.00
C SER A 55 19.35 -19.40 39.48
N ARG A 56 20.45 -19.42 38.69
CA ARG A 56 20.37 -19.47 37.21
C ARG A 56 19.45 -20.60 36.74
N ALA A 57 19.63 -21.79 37.28
CA ALA A 57 18.83 -22.97 36.87
C ALA A 57 17.34 -22.79 37.18
N ALA A 58 17.00 -22.20 38.33
CA ALA A 58 15.60 -21.93 38.70
C ALA A 58 14.98 -20.87 37.77
N ALA A 59 15.74 -19.80 37.47
CA ALA A 59 15.29 -18.76 36.54
C ALA A 59 15.04 -19.32 35.12
N VAL A 60 15.96 -20.15 34.61
CA VAL A 60 15.81 -20.81 33.30
C VAL A 60 14.52 -21.64 33.26
N ARG A 61 14.29 -22.50 34.29
CA ARG A 61 13.08 -23.34 34.32
C ARG A 61 11.80 -22.48 34.36
N MET A 62 11.81 -21.43 35.15
CA MET A 62 10.65 -20.55 35.32
C MET A 62 10.34 -19.78 34.00
N ILE A 63 11.36 -19.18 33.38
CA ILE A 63 11.18 -18.41 32.13
C ILE A 63 10.81 -19.34 30.96
N LYS A 64 11.39 -20.52 30.90
CA LYS A 64 11.01 -21.51 29.86
C LYS A 64 9.53 -21.84 29.94
N LYS A 65 8.99 -22.03 31.15
CA LYS A 65 7.57 -22.38 31.35
C LYS A 65 6.64 -21.17 31.16
N SER A 66 6.99 -19.99 31.70
CA SER A 66 6.08 -18.85 31.77
C SER A 66 6.20 -17.88 30.60
N VAL A 67 7.30 -17.93 29.83
CA VAL A 67 7.54 -17.03 28.69
C VAL A 67 7.74 -17.84 27.40
N ALA A 68 8.75 -18.74 27.38
CA ALA A 68 9.10 -19.39 26.10
C ALA A 68 7.99 -20.29 25.54
N LEU A 69 7.39 -21.15 26.38
CA LEU A 69 6.34 -22.07 25.90
C LEU A 69 5.12 -21.35 25.32
N PRO A 70 4.54 -20.33 25.97
CA PRO A 70 3.43 -19.57 25.37
C PRO A 70 3.79 -18.89 24.04
N LEU A 71 5.04 -18.48 23.87
CA LEU A 71 5.49 -17.82 22.64
C LEU A 71 5.65 -18.79 21.46
N MET A 72 5.60 -20.09 21.69
CA MET A 72 5.68 -21.10 20.60
C MET A 72 4.31 -21.43 19.99
N GLU A 73 3.22 -20.79 20.46
CA GLU A 73 1.91 -20.96 19.83
C GLU A 73 1.90 -20.37 18.42
N PRO A 74 1.29 -21.05 17.44
CA PRO A 74 1.25 -20.57 16.06
C PRO A 74 0.64 -19.17 15.92
N VAL A 75 1.16 -18.40 14.96
CA VAL A 75 0.62 -17.07 14.61
C VAL A 75 -0.33 -17.26 13.43
N THR A 76 -1.52 -16.62 13.51
CA THR A 76 -2.50 -16.60 12.42
C THR A 76 -2.46 -15.24 11.75
N LEU A 77 -2.16 -15.22 10.46
CA LEU A 77 -2.27 -14.02 9.63
C LEU A 77 -3.66 -14.01 9.00
N VAL A 78 -4.29 -12.84 8.93
CA VAL A 78 -5.66 -12.70 8.42
C VAL A 78 -5.73 -11.61 7.36
N GLN A 79 -6.49 -11.92 6.28
CA GLN A 79 -6.87 -10.97 5.24
C GLN A 79 -8.30 -11.31 4.82
N ASP A 80 -9.25 -10.45 5.22
CA ASP A 80 -10.68 -10.68 5.01
C ASP A 80 -11.10 -12.06 5.55
N GLU A 81 -11.57 -12.95 4.69
CA GLU A 81 -11.99 -14.31 5.05
C GLU A 81 -10.81 -15.30 5.09
N HIS A 82 -9.65 -14.92 4.54
CA HIS A 82 -8.49 -15.81 4.42
C HIS A 82 -7.67 -15.82 5.71
N LYS A 83 -7.23 -17.00 6.11
CA LYS A 83 -6.42 -17.22 7.31
C LYS A 83 -5.22 -18.09 6.97
N TYR A 84 -4.04 -17.60 7.30
CA TYR A 84 -2.77 -18.29 7.07
C TYR A 84 -2.14 -18.57 8.42
N ARG A 85 -1.89 -19.86 8.69
CA ARG A 85 -1.29 -20.28 9.94
C ARG A 85 0.22 -20.39 9.78
N LEU A 86 0.96 -19.58 10.51
CA LEU A 86 2.40 -19.67 10.61
C LEU A 86 2.75 -20.56 11.80
N ASP A 87 3.20 -21.76 11.51
CA ASP A 87 3.76 -22.67 12.51
C ASP A 87 5.19 -22.21 12.82
N LEU A 88 5.46 -21.85 14.06
CA LEU A 88 6.72 -21.20 14.42
C LEU A 88 7.92 -22.15 14.33
N GLU A 89 7.70 -23.47 14.39
CA GLU A 89 8.75 -24.45 14.13
C GLU A 89 9.21 -24.42 12.67
N SER A 90 8.28 -24.09 11.73
CA SER A 90 8.62 -24.03 10.30
C SER A 90 9.66 -22.94 10.00
N ILE A 91 9.65 -21.85 10.77
CA ILE A 91 10.66 -20.78 10.67
C ILE A 91 11.79 -20.93 11.69
N LYS A 92 11.91 -22.11 12.32
CA LYS A 92 12.91 -22.42 13.35
C LYS A 92 12.92 -21.39 14.50
N LEU A 93 11.73 -20.90 14.90
CA LEU A 93 11.67 -19.95 16.02
C LEU A 93 12.22 -20.62 17.28
N SER A 94 13.06 -19.91 18.01
CA SER A 94 13.54 -20.29 19.32
C SER A 94 13.60 -19.08 20.24
N VAL A 95 13.26 -19.29 21.51
CA VAL A 95 13.37 -18.28 22.57
C VAL A 95 14.66 -18.55 23.33
N ASP A 96 15.59 -17.60 23.31
CA ASP A 96 16.93 -17.79 23.91
C ASP A 96 16.89 -17.51 25.42
N VAL A 97 16.27 -18.44 26.15
CA VAL A 97 16.09 -18.33 27.61
C VAL A 97 17.45 -18.23 28.33
N GLU A 98 18.47 -18.97 27.84
CA GLU A 98 19.81 -18.92 28.45
C GLU A 98 20.42 -17.51 28.31
N ALA A 99 20.32 -16.90 27.15
CA ALA A 99 20.82 -15.54 26.91
C ALA A 99 20.12 -14.53 27.86
N MET A 100 18.78 -14.60 27.95
CA MET A 100 18.01 -13.71 28.82
C MET A 100 18.40 -13.85 30.29
N VAL A 101 18.54 -15.09 30.77
CA VAL A 101 18.95 -15.34 32.18
C VAL A 101 20.40 -14.92 32.40
N ASN A 102 21.29 -15.13 31.42
CA ASN A 102 22.68 -14.68 31.52
C ASN A 102 22.76 -13.15 31.57
N GLU A 103 21.95 -12.44 30.77
CA GLU A 103 21.87 -10.99 30.80
C GLU A 103 21.36 -10.50 32.18
N ALA A 104 20.28 -11.10 32.68
CA ALA A 104 19.73 -10.79 34.00
C ALA A 104 20.78 -11.01 35.11
N TYR A 105 21.54 -12.09 35.01
CA TYR A 105 22.60 -12.41 35.95
C TYR A 105 23.76 -11.41 35.88
N SER A 106 24.17 -11.02 34.68
CA SER A 106 25.30 -10.10 34.48
C SER A 106 24.98 -8.68 34.89
N GLU A 107 23.71 -8.29 34.77
CA GLU A 107 23.24 -6.92 35.11
C GLU A 107 23.59 -6.53 36.56
N GLY A 108 23.48 -7.45 37.50
CA GLY A 108 23.87 -7.25 38.89
C GLY A 108 25.38 -7.21 39.11
N ARG A 109 26.17 -7.77 38.17
CA ARG A 109 27.62 -7.95 38.30
C ARG A 109 28.47 -6.86 37.63
N HIS A 110 27.89 -6.03 36.79
CA HIS A 110 28.61 -4.91 36.14
C HIS A 110 29.06 -3.85 37.16
N ARG A 111 28.51 -3.88 38.38
CA ARG A 111 28.88 -2.95 39.44
C ARG A 111 30.08 -3.46 40.23
N ASN A 112 30.91 -2.54 40.72
CA ASN A 112 32.06 -2.92 41.55
C ASN A 112 31.59 -3.66 42.80
N PHE A 113 32.48 -4.46 43.38
CA PHE A 113 32.22 -5.32 44.53
C PHE A 113 31.61 -4.56 45.73
N LEU A 114 32.19 -3.40 46.08
CA LEU A 114 31.74 -2.61 47.22
C LEU A 114 30.32 -2.06 47.02
N ALA A 115 30.03 -1.57 45.81
CA ALA A 115 28.69 -1.08 45.47
C ALA A 115 27.65 -2.21 45.54
N ARG A 116 28.02 -3.41 45.12
CA ARG A 116 27.18 -4.59 45.14
C ARG A 116 26.85 -5.02 46.58
N MET A 117 27.91 -5.09 47.45
CA MET A 117 27.76 -5.40 48.86
C MET A 117 26.87 -4.36 49.58
N PHE A 118 27.10 -3.08 49.32
CA PHE A 118 26.34 -2.00 49.95
C PHE A 118 24.87 -2.03 49.56
N ARG A 119 24.58 -2.30 48.29
CA ARG A 119 23.19 -2.41 47.82
C ARG A 119 22.46 -3.59 48.47
N ARG A 120 23.14 -4.73 48.62
CA ARG A 120 22.58 -5.92 49.31
C ARG A 120 22.31 -5.60 50.77
N PHE A 121 23.27 -4.97 51.46
CA PHE A 121 23.15 -4.56 52.87
C PHE A 121 21.96 -3.61 53.09
N LEU A 122 21.78 -2.64 52.16
CA LEU A 122 20.69 -1.67 52.23
C LEU A 122 19.38 -2.17 51.63
N ASN A 123 19.35 -3.44 51.16
CA ASN A 123 18.21 -4.07 50.48
C ASN A 123 17.70 -3.21 49.33
N LYS A 124 18.61 -2.62 48.53
CA LYS A 124 18.28 -1.76 47.39
C LYS A 124 18.27 -2.60 46.09
N PRO A 125 17.09 -2.94 45.55
CA PRO A 125 16.99 -3.75 44.30
C PRO A 125 17.49 -2.98 43.07
N ILE A 126 17.80 -3.72 42.01
CA ILE A 126 18.05 -3.17 40.67
C ILE A 126 16.77 -3.38 39.87
N HIS A 127 16.17 -2.30 39.43
CA HIS A 127 14.93 -2.38 38.61
C HIS A 127 15.31 -2.37 37.12
N THR A 128 15.48 -3.56 36.56
CA THR A 128 15.77 -3.78 35.15
C THR A 128 14.87 -4.92 34.67
N ASP A 129 14.20 -4.70 33.53
CA ASP A 129 13.41 -5.73 32.86
C ASP A 129 14.14 -6.15 31.58
N ILE A 130 14.48 -7.43 31.49
CA ILE A 130 15.17 -7.99 30.32
C ILE A 130 14.11 -8.39 29.30
N PRO A 131 14.20 -7.88 28.05
CA PRO A 131 13.24 -8.23 27.02
C PRO A 131 13.40 -9.66 26.51
N VAL A 132 12.37 -10.18 25.84
CA VAL A 132 12.43 -11.48 25.19
C VAL A 132 13.44 -11.45 24.05
N ILE A 133 14.31 -12.45 24.00
CA ILE A 133 15.26 -12.66 22.90
C ILE A 133 14.79 -13.84 22.07
N VAL A 134 14.37 -13.57 20.82
CA VAL A 134 13.96 -14.61 19.87
C VAL A 134 14.94 -14.70 18.71
N LYS A 135 15.11 -15.91 18.17
CA LYS A 135 15.87 -16.18 16.94
C LYS A 135 14.95 -16.92 15.98
N TYR A 136 15.03 -16.61 14.69
CA TYR A 136 14.24 -17.26 13.64
C TYR A 136 15.01 -17.27 12.32
N ASP A 137 14.59 -18.10 11.39
CA ASP A 137 15.15 -18.19 10.04
C ASP A 137 14.41 -17.20 9.15
N ALA A 138 15.06 -16.07 8.80
CA ALA A 138 14.48 -14.99 8.02
C ALA A 138 14.06 -15.48 6.62
N ALA A 139 14.87 -16.31 5.97
CA ALA A 139 14.58 -16.81 4.62
C ALA A 139 13.30 -17.67 4.60
N ARG A 140 13.09 -18.48 5.63
CA ARG A 140 11.86 -19.28 5.74
C ARG A 140 10.63 -18.41 6.01
N LEU A 141 10.79 -17.36 6.79
CA LEU A 141 9.70 -16.40 7.03
C LEU A 141 9.33 -15.66 5.72
N GLU A 142 10.34 -15.22 4.95
CA GLU A 142 10.14 -14.59 3.65
C GLU A 142 9.43 -15.52 2.67
N ALA A 143 9.84 -16.81 2.62
CA ALA A 143 9.19 -17.79 1.76
C ALA A 143 7.71 -17.99 2.13
N PHE A 144 7.40 -18.00 3.43
CA PHE A 144 6.01 -18.12 3.89
C PHE A 144 5.18 -16.88 3.46
N ILE A 145 5.76 -15.67 3.58
CA ILE A 145 5.07 -14.43 3.18
C ILE A 145 4.88 -14.41 1.65
N ALA A 146 5.87 -14.89 0.89
CA ALA A 146 5.76 -14.97 -0.57
C ALA A 146 4.61 -15.92 -0.99
N GLN A 147 4.42 -17.04 -0.28
CA GLN A 147 3.28 -17.92 -0.54
C GLN A 147 1.92 -17.22 -0.30
N ILE A 148 1.85 -16.38 0.74
CA ILE A 148 0.65 -15.57 1.01
C ILE A 148 0.44 -14.57 -0.13
N ALA A 149 1.51 -13.95 -0.63
CA ALA A 149 1.44 -13.01 -1.74
C ALA A 149 0.96 -13.71 -3.02
N ASP A 150 1.48 -14.89 -3.33
CA ASP A 150 1.05 -15.68 -4.49
C ASP A 150 -0.46 -16.01 -4.45
N ASP A 151 -1.02 -16.15 -3.26
CA ASP A 151 -2.43 -16.50 -3.05
C ASP A 151 -3.35 -15.26 -3.08
N ILE A 152 -2.86 -14.10 -2.62
CA ILE A 152 -3.66 -12.87 -2.48
C ILE A 152 -3.49 -11.93 -3.69
N ASP A 153 -2.28 -11.85 -4.26
CA ASP A 153 -1.95 -10.83 -5.26
C ASP A 153 -2.81 -11.01 -6.51
N MET A 154 -3.44 -9.90 -6.90
CA MET A 154 -4.35 -9.87 -8.05
C MET A 154 -4.11 -8.58 -8.82
N SER A 155 -3.79 -8.71 -10.12
CA SER A 155 -3.61 -7.55 -10.99
C SER A 155 -4.92 -6.78 -11.18
N PRO A 156 -4.88 -5.45 -11.24
CA PRO A 156 -6.06 -4.66 -11.53
C PRO A 156 -6.51 -4.88 -12.97
N ARG A 157 -7.82 -4.87 -13.21
CA ARG A 157 -8.40 -5.00 -14.55
C ARG A 157 -9.07 -3.68 -14.94
N SER A 158 -8.61 -3.08 -16.02
CA SER A 158 -9.19 -1.84 -16.56
C SER A 158 -10.53 -2.12 -17.24
N SER A 159 -11.40 -1.12 -17.20
CA SER A 159 -12.62 -1.07 -18.01
C SER A 159 -12.25 -1.00 -19.50
N SER A 160 -13.08 -1.57 -20.36
CA SER A 160 -12.91 -1.55 -21.81
C SER A 160 -14.27 -1.46 -22.50
N VAL A 161 -14.25 -0.99 -23.76
CA VAL A 161 -15.45 -0.86 -24.57
C VAL A 161 -15.49 -2.01 -25.58
N ASP A 162 -16.54 -2.81 -25.57
CA ASP A 162 -16.83 -3.83 -26.56
C ASP A 162 -17.89 -3.29 -27.55
N MET A 163 -17.57 -3.29 -28.84
CA MET A 163 -18.43 -2.81 -29.93
C MET A 163 -18.97 -3.94 -30.80
N SER A 164 -18.82 -5.20 -30.41
CA SER A 164 -19.16 -6.38 -31.25
C SER A 164 -20.64 -6.42 -31.66
N LYS A 165 -21.51 -5.76 -30.92
CA LYS A 165 -22.97 -5.72 -31.21
C LYS A 165 -23.40 -4.41 -31.88
N GLY A 166 -22.47 -3.63 -32.43
CA GLY A 166 -22.76 -2.35 -33.10
C GLY A 166 -23.26 -1.26 -32.15
N ARG A 167 -23.06 -1.46 -30.83
CA ARG A 167 -23.31 -0.47 -29.78
C ARG A 167 -22.31 -0.70 -28.65
N PRO A 168 -21.94 0.31 -27.90
CA PRO A 168 -20.97 0.11 -26.83
C PRO A 168 -21.54 -0.73 -25.70
N SER A 169 -20.69 -1.58 -25.13
CA SER A 169 -20.91 -2.30 -23.88
C SER A 169 -19.64 -2.15 -23.05
N VAL A 170 -19.76 -1.56 -21.87
CA VAL A 170 -18.61 -1.22 -21.02
C VAL A 170 -18.41 -2.33 -19.98
N SER A 171 -17.21 -2.92 -19.96
CA SER A 171 -16.87 -3.91 -18.93
C SER A 171 -16.53 -3.23 -17.60
N ALA A 172 -16.91 -3.85 -16.48
CA ALA A 172 -16.55 -3.34 -15.16
C ALA A 172 -15.03 -3.42 -14.92
N SER A 173 -14.47 -2.35 -14.39
CA SER A 173 -13.10 -2.35 -13.90
C SER A 173 -13.03 -3.09 -12.57
N LYS A 174 -11.85 -3.61 -12.21
CA LYS A 174 -11.60 -4.23 -10.91
C LYS A 174 -10.29 -3.73 -10.34
N TYR A 175 -10.31 -3.36 -9.07
CA TYR A 175 -9.09 -3.06 -8.32
C TYR A 175 -8.32 -4.36 -8.12
N GLY A 176 -7.02 -4.27 -8.15
CA GLY A 176 -6.11 -5.35 -7.78
C GLY A 176 -5.75 -5.27 -6.30
N LEU A 177 -5.02 -6.28 -5.83
CA LEU A 177 -4.45 -6.34 -4.48
C LEU A 177 -3.00 -6.77 -4.59
N SER A 178 -2.15 -6.24 -3.69
CA SER A 178 -0.76 -6.71 -3.56
C SER A 178 -0.37 -6.75 -2.09
N VAL A 179 0.24 -7.84 -1.66
CA VAL A 179 0.76 -7.97 -0.30
C VAL A 179 2.01 -7.10 -0.16
N LYS A 180 2.01 -6.21 0.83
CA LYS A 180 3.19 -5.44 1.23
C LYS A 180 4.07 -6.36 2.09
N GLN A 181 4.92 -7.15 1.42
CA GLN A 181 5.67 -8.23 2.05
C GLN A 181 6.57 -7.73 3.18
N ASP A 182 7.26 -6.60 2.99
CA ASP A 182 8.12 -6.01 4.02
C ASP A 182 7.31 -5.57 5.26
N ASP A 183 6.18 -4.91 5.04
CA ASP A 183 5.33 -4.45 6.16
C ASP A 183 4.73 -5.64 6.91
N THR A 184 4.32 -6.67 6.19
CA THR A 184 3.80 -7.92 6.78
C THR A 184 4.91 -8.62 7.58
N ARG A 185 6.13 -8.72 7.03
CA ARG A 185 7.29 -9.26 7.74
C ARG A 185 7.53 -8.48 9.05
N ASN A 186 7.56 -7.16 8.97
CA ASN A 186 7.81 -6.31 10.13
C ASN A 186 6.73 -6.50 11.21
N ALA A 187 5.46 -6.63 10.80
CA ALA A 187 4.35 -6.90 11.73
C ALA A 187 4.50 -8.27 12.41
N ILE A 188 4.92 -9.30 11.66
CA ILE A 188 5.17 -10.64 12.22
C ILE A 188 6.33 -10.55 13.23
N VAL A 189 7.47 -10.01 12.81
CA VAL A 189 8.69 -9.94 13.64
C VAL A 189 8.42 -9.19 14.95
N ALA A 190 7.66 -8.09 14.87
CA ALA A 190 7.28 -7.33 16.07
C ALA A 190 6.37 -8.15 17.01
N ALA A 191 5.59 -9.07 16.48
CA ALA A 191 4.68 -9.89 17.28
C ALA A 191 5.35 -11.14 17.87
N LEU A 192 6.43 -11.67 17.25
CA LEU A 192 7.09 -12.91 17.72
C LEU A 192 7.44 -12.90 19.21
N PRO A 193 8.01 -11.81 19.78
CA PRO A 193 8.34 -11.76 21.21
C PRO A 193 7.15 -11.45 22.13
N THR A 194 5.94 -11.32 21.59
CA THR A 194 4.75 -10.92 22.36
C THR A 194 3.71 -12.06 22.37
N PRO A 195 2.67 -12.00 23.22
CA PRO A 195 1.59 -12.97 23.18
C PRO A 195 0.58 -12.77 22.04
N LYS A 196 0.79 -11.78 21.18
CA LYS A 196 -0.09 -11.49 20.04
C LYS A 196 0.02 -12.60 18.98
N ARG A 197 -1.07 -13.36 18.76
CA ARG A 197 -1.07 -14.52 17.85
C ARG A 197 -2.00 -14.32 16.65
N ARG A 198 -2.56 -13.11 16.47
CA ARG A 198 -3.38 -12.75 15.31
C ARG A 198 -2.88 -11.44 14.73
N ILE A 199 -2.48 -11.47 13.46
CA ILE A 199 -1.81 -10.35 12.77
C ILE A 199 -2.50 -10.15 11.42
N PRO A 200 -2.83 -8.91 11.01
CA PRO A 200 -3.31 -8.68 9.66
C PRO A 200 -2.18 -8.86 8.64
N VAL A 201 -2.50 -9.40 7.47
CA VAL A 201 -1.64 -9.27 6.30
C VAL A 201 -1.76 -7.82 5.82
N VAL A 202 -0.64 -7.17 5.59
CA VAL A 202 -0.65 -5.78 5.10
C VAL A 202 -0.77 -5.81 3.57
N VAL A 203 -1.84 -5.25 3.04
CA VAL A 203 -2.11 -5.23 1.60
C VAL A 203 -2.24 -3.81 1.08
N GLU A 204 -1.98 -3.65 -0.22
CA GLU A 204 -2.17 -2.42 -0.98
C GLU A 204 -3.18 -2.67 -2.09
N SER A 205 -4.14 -1.73 -2.24
CA SER A 205 -5.11 -1.77 -3.34
C SER A 205 -4.50 -1.14 -4.59
N LEU A 206 -4.53 -1.87 -5.71
CA LEU A 206 -3.98 -1.42 -6.99
C LEU A 206 -5.11 -0.90 -7.88
N LYS A 207 -5.05 0.40 -8.20
CA LYS A 207 -6.08 1.04 -9.04
C LYS A 207 -5.93 0.60 -10.50
N PRO A 208 -7.05 0.28 -11.21
CA PRO A 208 -7.00 0.06 -12.65
C PRO A 208 -6.64 1.34 -13.40
N LYS A 209 -6.01 1.23 -14.56
CA LYS A 209 -5.60 2.38 -15.39
C LYS A 209 -6.81 3.14 -15.96
N ILE A 210 -7.90 2.43 -16.25
CA ILE A 210 -9.13 2.98 -16.80
C ILE A 210 -10.29 2.41 -15.99
N THR A 211 -11.13 3.30 -15.46
CA THR A 211 -12.39 2.93 -14.81
C THR A 211 -13.55 3.24 -15.75
N GLU A 212 -14.76 2.82 -15.43
CA GLU A 212 -15.96 3.11 -16.21
C GLU A 212 -16.17 4.61 -16.38
N SER A 213 -15.86 5.40 -15.35
CA SER A 213 -15.98 6.86 -15.37
C SER A 213 -14.97 7.56 -16.29
N ASP A 214 -13.90 6.87 -16.68
CA ASP A 214 -12.88 7.42 -17.57
C ASP A 214 -13.25 7.23 -19.06
N ILE A 215 -14.27 6.43 -19.38
CA ILE A 215 -14.63 6.10 -20.76
C ILE A 215 -15.34 7.27 -21.45
N GLY A 216 -16.27 7.94 -20.78
CA GLY A 216 -16.92 9.13 -21.30
C GLY A 216 -17.71 8.88 -22.58
N TYR A 217 -17.84 9.93 -23.42
CA TYR A 217 -18.67 9.88 -24.63
C TYR A 217 -18.08 8.99 -25.71
N ILE A 218 -19.00 8.31 -26.44
CA ILE A 218 -18.69 7.45 -27.61
C ILE A 218 -19.65 7.84 -28.72
N ILE A 219 -19.12 8.03 -29.94
CA ILE A 219 -19.92 8.29 -31.14
C ILE A 219 -19.98 7.00 -31.97
N VAL A 220 -21.18 6.63 -32.38
CA VAL A 220 -21.40 5.51 -33.29
C VAL A 220 -22.17 6.04 -34.52
N ILE A 221 -21.63 5.86 -35.70
CA ILE A 221 -22.25 6.28 -36.98
C ILE A 221 -22.60 5.03 -37.78
N LYS A 222 -23.86 4.91 -38.16
CA LYS A 222 -24.33 3.84 -39.04
C LYS A 222 -24.73 4.47 -40.36
N GLN A 223 -23.94 4.24 -41.39
CA GLN A 223 -24.07 4.88 -42.69
C GLN A 223 -25.37 4.47 -43.37
N SER A 224 -25.72 3.19 -43.29
CA SER A 224 -26.98 2.65 -43.92
C SER A 224 -28.25 3.24 -43.27
N GLU A 225 -28.14 3.71 -42.02
CA GLU A 225 -29.26 4.35 -41.32
C GLU A 225 -29.24 5.88 -41.48
N TYR A 226 -28.13 6.47 -41.96
CA TYR A 226 -27.89 7.93 -41.98
C TYR A 226 -28.05 8.54 -40.59
N LYS A 227 -27.52 7.84 -39.58
CA LYS A 227 -27.66 8.24 -38.16
C LYS A 227 -26.33 8.22 -37.43
N LEU A 228 -26.17 9.22 -36.56
CA LEU A 228 -25.12 9.29 -35.56
C LEU A 228 -25.80 9.06 -34.21
N TYR A 229 -25.26 8.13 -33.44
CA TYR A 229 -25.68 7.79 -32.08
C TYR A 229 -24.64 8.29 -31.11
N LEU A 230 -25.07 8.96 -30.05
CA LEU A 230 -24.21 9.44 -28.97
C LEU A 230 -24.48 8.62 -27.71
N TYR A 231 -23.40 8.11 -27.09
CA TYR A 231 -23.44 7.37 -25.83
C TYR A 231 -22.55 8.07 -24.80
N ASP A 232 -22.85 7.88 -23.50
CA ASP A 232 -21.94 8.18 -22.39
C ASP A 232 -21.62 6.82 -21.74
N GLY A 233 -20.41 6.31 -21.93
CA GLY A 233 -20.10 4.91 -21.69
C GLY A 233 -20.99 4.02 -22.57
N ASP A 234 -21.79 3.17 -21.95
CA ASP A 234 -22.79 2.35 -22.66
C ASP A 234 -24.22 2.91 -22.56
N GLN A 235 -24.40 4.08 -21.91
CA GLN A 235 -25.70 4.72 -21.78
C GLN A 235 -26.02 5.49 -23.06
N PHE A 236 -27.13 5.11 -23.72
CA PHE A 236 -27.63 5.82 -24.89
C PHE A 236 -28.10 7.22 -24.49
N ILE A 237 -27.58 8.25 -25.18
CA ILE A 237 -27.94 9.65 -24.94
C ILE A 237 -28.96 10.14 -25.97
N ASP A 238 -28.60 10.05 -27.28
CA ASP A 238 -29.46 10.56 -28.34
C ASP A 238 -29.03 10.05 -29.70
N THR A 239 -29.87 10.28 -30.71
CA THR A 239 -29.58 9.97 -32.12
C THR A 239 -29.85 11.20 -33.00
N PHE A 240 -28.99 11.39 -34.00
CA PHE A 240 -29.00 12.56 -34.86
C PHE A 240 -28.98 12.12 -36.34
N ALA A 241 -29.85 12.69 -37.16
CA ALA A 241 -29.79 12.48 -38.60
C ALA A 241 -28.47 13.08 -39.14
N CYS A 242 -27.82 12.34 -40.03
CA CYS A 242 -26.56 12.82 -40.64
C CYS A 242 -26.57 12.52 -42.15
N ALA A 243 -25.70 13.25 -42.89
CA ALA A 243 -25.34 12.90 -44.23
C ALA A 243 -23.95 12.27 -44.23
N VAL A 244 -23.75 11.28 -45.09
CA VAL A 244 -22.46 10.57 -45.25
C VAL A 244 -21.92 10.76 -46.69
N GLY A 245 -20.74 10.20 -46.94
CA GLY A 245 -20.11 10.30 -48.24
C GLY A 245 -20.89 9.60 -49.33
N THR A 246 -20.79 10.15 -50.58
CA THR A 246 -21.33 9.50 -51.76
C THR A 246 -20.49 8.23 -52.08
N PRO A 247 -21.01 7.32 -52.94
CA PRO A 247 -20.20 6.15 -53.35
C PRO A 247 -18.87 6.53 -54.03
N GLN A 248 -18.81 7.72 -54.65
CA GLN A 248 -17.58 8.24 -55.28
C GLN A 248 -16.58 8.74 -54.24
N TYR A 249 -17.06 9.25 -53.09
CA TYR A 249 -16.25 9.78 -52.01
C TYR A 249 -16.77 9.23 -50.67
N PRO A 250 -16.53 7.96 -50.40
CA PRO A 250 -17.17 7.30 -49.22
C PRO A 250 -16.65 7.77 -47.90
N THR A 251 -17.51 7.80 -46.89
CA THR A 251 -17.11 7.95 -45.52
C THR A 251 -16.38 6.69 -45.08
N PRO A 252 -15.21 6.81 -44.53
CA PRO A 252 -14.46 5.63 -44.14
C PRO A 252 -15.12 4.85 -43.01
N UNK A 253 -15.18 3.53 -42.90
CA UNK A 253 -15.61 2.70 -41.98
C UNK A 253 -14.57 2.48 -41.06
N GLY A 254 -14.80 2.12 -39.86
CA GLY A 254 -13.78 1.67 -38.91
C GLY A 254 -13.84 2.40 -37.59
N GLN A 255 -12.74 2.34 -36.84
CA GLN A 255 -12.60 2.99 -35.54
C GLN A 255 -11.67 4.20 -35.65
N PHE A 256 -12.13 5.32 -35.15
CA PHE A 256 -11.42 6.60 -35.18
C PHE A 256 -11.50 7.25 -33.80
N THR A 257 -10.83 8.38 -33.64
CA THR A 257 -10.99 9.26 -32.47
C THR A 257 -11.08 10.71 -32.94
N ILE A 258 -11.72 11.57 -32.20
CA ILE A 258 -11.67 13.00 -32.46
C ILE A 258 -10.23 13.48 -32.23
N VAL A 259 -9.55 13.93 -33.29
CA VAL A 259 -8.16 14.38 -33.21
C VAL A 259 -8.07 15.90 -33.07
N LYS A 260 -9.10 16.63 -33.53
CA LYS A 260 -9.16 18.10 -33.49
C LYS A 260 -10.60 18.56 -33.36
N LYS A 261 -10.82 19.62 -32.59
CA LYS A 261 -12.12 20.35 -32.52
C LYS A 261 -11.86 21.82 -32.82
N GLU A 262 -12.73 22.41 -33.60
CA GLU A 262 -12.61 23.82 -33.95
C GLU A 262 -13.99 24.47 -34.06
N LYS A 263 -14.17 25.64 -33.45
CA LYS A 263 -15.37 26.45 -33.56
C LYS A 263 -15.09 27.54 -34.59
N ASN A 264 -16.05 27.77 -35.50
CA ASN A 264 -15.93 28.71 -36.60
C ASN A 264 -14.65 28.44 -37.43
N PRO A 265 -14.50 27.21 -38.00
CA PRO A 265 -13.31 26.87 -38.77
C PRO A 265 -13.26 27.64 -40.11
N THR A 266 -12.06 27.86 -40.62
CA THR A 266 -11.87 28.18 -42.04
C THR A 266 -11.89 26.87 -42.82
N TRP A 267 -12.69 26.76 -43.86
CA TRP A 267 -12.65 25.62 -44.77
C TRP A 267 -11.46 25.77 -45.72
N TYR A 268 -10.59 24.77 -45.72
CA TYR A 268 -9.49 24.68 -46.67
C TYR A 268 -9.82 23.56 -47.68
N PRO A 269 -9.75 23.84 -49.03
CA PRO A 269 -10.01 22.80 -50.00
C PRO A 269 -9.01 21.67 -49.84
N PRO A 270 -9.52 20.41 -49.77
CA PRO A 270 -8.62 19.24 -49.71
C PRO A 270 -7.88 19.01 -51.01
N LYS A 271 -6.80 18.19 -50.98
CA LYS A 271 -6.01 17.83 -52.15
C LYS A 271 -6.75 16.74 -52.97
N SER A 272 -7.91 17.05 -53.48
CA SER A 272 -8.72 16.13 -54.26
C SER A 272 -9.29 16.84 -55.49
N ASP A 273 -9.59 16.07 -56.56
CA ASP A 273 -9.96 16.65 -57.84
C ASP A 273 -11.20 17.55 -57.80
N TRP A 274 -12.20 17.16 -56.95
CA TRP A 274 -13.42 17.97 -56.83
C TRP A 274 -13.18 19.34 -56.21
N ALA A 275 -12.05 19.51 -55.49
CA ALA A 275 -11.71 20.76 -54.79
C ALA A 275 -10.62 21.59 -55.52
N LYS A 276 -10.12 21.06 -56.64
CA LYS A 276 -9.02 21.70 -57.40
C LYS A 276 -9.41 23.09 -57.85
N GLY A 277 -8.57 24.09 -57.55
CA GLY A 277 -8.78 25.47 -57.88
C GLY A 277 -9.69 26.26 -56.96
N LYS A 278 -10.30 25.61 -55.97
CA LYS A 278 -11.10 26.30 -54.95
C LYS A 278 -10.19 27.03 -53.96
N LYS A 279 -10.68 28.14 -53.40
CA LYS A 279 -9.96 28.94 -52.41
C LYS A 279 -10.50 28.65 -51.03
N PRO A 280 -9.71 28.88 -49.96
CA PRO A 280 -10.21 28.80 -48.60
C PRO A 280 -11.42 29.70 -48.38
N ILE A 281 -12.37 29.20 -47.57
CA ILE A 281 -13.59 29.94 -47.22
C ILE A 281 -13.54 30.27 -45.72
N PRO A 282 -13.53 31.54 -45.32
CA PRO A 282 -13.52 31.92 -43.93
C PRO A 282 -14.81 31.55 -43.21
N PRO A 283 -14.83 31.62 -41.84
CA PRO A 283 -16.08 31.41 -41.08
C PRO A 283 -17.22 32.32 -41.57
N GLY A 284 -18.42 31.77 -41.59
CA GLY A 284 -19.62 32.51 -41.95
C GLY A 284 -20.61 31.68 -42.78
N PRO A 285 -21.70 32.30 -43.23
CA PRO A 285 -22.81 31.57 -43.87
C PRO A 285 -22.46 30.79 -45.13
N GLY A 286 -21.38 31.17 -45.82
CA GLY A 286 -20.92 30.45 -47.02
C GLY A 286 -19.98 29.30 -46.77
N ASN A 287 -19.60 29.03 -45.52
CA ASN A 287 -18.64 27.98 -45.17
C ASN A 287 -19.33 26.63 -45.11
N PRO A 288 -18.90 25.62 -45.91
CA PRO A 288 -19.58 24.33 -45.97
C PRO A 288 -19.45 23.53 -44.65
N LEU A 289 -18.49 23.87 -43.76
CA LEU A 289 -18.29 23.18 -42.48
C LEU A 289 -19.22 23.71 -41.37
N GLY A 290 -19.85 24.89 -41.61
CA GLY A 290 -20.61 25.58 -40.58
C GLY A 290 -19.74 25.94 -39.38
N PRO A 291 -20.37 26.23 -38.21
CA PRO A 291 -19.61 26.71 -37.06
C PRO A 291 -18.94 25.60 -36.18
N TYR A 292 -19.17 24.31 -36.43
CA TYR A 292 -18.65 23.23 -35.58
C TYR A 292 -17.95 22.18 -36.42
N TRP A 293 -16.67 21.96 -36.14
CA TRP A 293 -15.82 20.96 -36.81
C TRP A 293 -15.15 20.02 -35.80
N MET A 294 -15.29 18.75 -35.99
CA MET A 294 -14.65 17.67 -35.18
C MET A 294 -13.97 16.71 -36.14
N GLU A 295 -12.66 16.87 -36.30
CA GLU A 295 -11.84 16.04 -37.19
C GLU A 295 -11.60 14.66 -36.59
N ILE A 296 -11.73 13.63 -37.42
CA ILE A 296 -11.46 12.23 -37.01
C ILE A 296 -10.22 11.65 -37.72
N GLY A 297 -9.52 12.44 -38.49
CA GLY A 297 -8.28 12.09 -39.19
C GLY A 297 -8.39 12.23 -40.70
N ASP A 298 -7.26 12.44 -41.35
CA ASP A 298 -7.09 12.50 -42.81
C ASP A 298 -8.04 13.53 -43.46
N GLY A 299 -8.36 14.59 -42.76
CA GLY A 299 -9.25 15.64 -43.31
C GLY A 299 -10.72 15.27 -43.30
N VAL A 300 -11.08 14.08 -42.78
CA VAL A 300 -12.47 13.66 -42.57
C VAL A 300 -12.94 14.17 -41.20
N GLY A 301 -14.18 14.63 -41.14
CA GLY A 301 -14.72 15.12 -39.85
C GLY A 301 -16.23 15.03 -39.78
N ILE A 302 -16.71 15.31 -38.55
CA ILE A 302 -18.11 15.48 -38.20
C ILE A 302 -18.32 17.00 -38.07
N HIS A 303 -19.27 17.54 -38.84
CA HIS A 303 -19.43 18.99 -38.84
C HIS A 303 -20.87 19.41 -39.10
N SER A 304 -21.19 20.67 -38.76
CA SER A 304 -22.46 21.23 -39.11
C SER A 304 -22.52 21.57 -40.63
N THR A 305 -23.71 21.65 -41.18
CA THR A 305 -23.89 21.99 -42.60
C THR A 305 -24.98 23.05 -42.72
N PRO A 306 -24.78 24.04 -43.62
CA PRO A 306 -25.88 24.94 -43.98
C PRO A 306 -26.91 24.27 -44.91
N ASP A 307 -26.56 23.15 -45.55
CA ASP A 307 -27.44 22.36 -46.43
C ASP A 307 -28.09 21.23 -45.65
N GLU A 308 -29.06 21.57 -44.79
CA GLU A 308 -29.76 20.53 -43.98
C GLU A 308 -30.62 19.59 -44.81
N LYS A 309 -30.94 19.95 -46.06
CA LYS A 309 -31.68 19.04 -46.99
C LYS A 309 -30.86 17.84 -47.41
N SER A 310 -29.52 17.89 -47.19
CA SER A 310 -28.64 16.74 -47.47
C SER A 310 -28.66 15.69 -46.34
N LEU A 311 -29.24 16.00 -45.17
CA LEU A 311 -29.32 15.04 -44.08
C LEU A 311 -30.25 13.85 -44.41
N GLY A 312 -29.84 12.64 -44.06
CA GLY A 312 -30.54 11.42 -44.39
C GLY A 312 -30.11 10.83 -45.75
N TYR A 313 -29.05 11.37 -46.34
CA TYR A 313 -28.61 10.93 -47.67
C TYR A 313 -27.08 10.77 -47.74
N SER A 314 -26.64 10.07 -48.82
CA SER A 314 -25.22 10.04 -49.23
C SER A 314 -24.98 11.28 -50.07
N ALA A 315 -24.49 12.34 -49.50
CA ALA A 315 -24.45 13.69 -50.13
C ALA A 315 -23.12 14.44 -49.89
N SER A 316 -22.17 13.86 -49.12
CA SER A 316 -20.90 14.55 -48.82
C SER A 316 -19.74 14.00 -49.65
N HIS A 317 -18.57 14.58 -49.50
CA HIS A 317 -17.30 14.08 -50.05
C HIS A 317 -16.47 13.36 -48.99
N GLY A 318 -17.16 12.57 -48.14
CA GLY A 318 -16.52 11.73 -47.11
C GLY A 318 -16.78 12.16 -45.68
N CYS A 319 -17.06 13.45 -45.43
CA CYS A 319 -17.36 13.96 -44.10
C CYS A 319 -18.78 13.57 -43.65
N ILE A 320 -19.00 13.67 -42.34
CA ILE A 320 -20.30 13.40 -41.72
C ILE A 320 -20.95 14.79 -41.41
N ARG A 321 -22.05 15.08 -42.09
CA ARG A 321 -22.77 16.35 -41.91
C ARG A 321 -23.88 16.19 -40.89
N LEU A 322 -24.07 17.20 -40.07
CA LEU A 322 -25.13 17.30 -39.06
C LEU A 322 -25.84 18.65 -39.17
N SER A 323 -27.06 18.80 -38.66
CA SER A 323 -27.66 20.11 -38.46
C SER A 323 -26.77 20.92 -37.51
N GLU A 324 -26.89 22.23 -37.55
CA GLU A 324 -26.12 23.12 -36.68
C GLU A 324 -26.35 22.78 -35.20
N TRP A 325 -27.63 22.58 -34.83
CA TRP A 325 -27.99 22.20 -33.45
C TRP A 325 -27.36 20.87 -33.03
N SER A 326 -27.44 19.84 -33.87
CA SER A 326 -26.88 18.52 -33.58
C SER A 326 -25.35 18.59 -33.42
N ALA A 327 -24.68 19.28 -34.32
CA ALA A 327 -23.23 19.45 -34.26
C ALA A 327 -22.82 20.20 -32.99
N MET A 328 -23.55 21.27 -32.64
CA MET A 328 -23.32 22.02 -31.40
C MET A 328 -23.51 21.15 -30.17
N TYR A 329 -24.58 20.37 -30.12
CA TYR A 329 -24.93 19.51 -29.01
C TYR A 329 -23.78 18.47 -28.73
N ILE A 330 -23.31 17.82 -29.79
CA ILE A 330 -22.22 16.84 -29.72
C ILE A 330 -20.90 17.53 -29.39
N PHE A 331 -20.59 18.64 -30.11
CA PHE A 331 -19.34 19.37 -29.93
C PHE A 331 -19.11 19.77 -28.46
N ASN A 332 -20.17 20.22 -27.78
CA ASN A 332 -20.06 20.67 -26.38
C ASN A 332 -19.84 19.53 -25.37
N ARG A 333 -20.07 18.26 -25.77
CA ARG A 333 -19.98 17.11 -24.89
C ARG A 333 -18.72 16.28 -25.10
N VAL A 334 -18.29 16.16 -26.37
CA VAL A 334 -17.15 15.31 -26.71
C VAL A 334 -15.82 16.09 -26.57
N SER A 335 -14.73 15.36 -26.48
CA SER A 335 -13.37 15.89 -26.35
C SER A 335 -12.44 15.26 -27.38
N LYS A 336 -11.26 15.86 -27.55
CA LYS A 336 -10.18 15.18 -28.27
C LYS A 336 -9.92 13.85 -27.59
N GLY A 337 -9.81 12.78 -28.39
CA GLY A 337 -9.69 11.42 -27.91
C GLY A 337 -11.02 10.65 -27.85
N THR A 338 -12.18 11.32 -27.94
CA THR A 338 -13.48 10.65 -27.94
C THR A 338 -13.52 9.60 -29.07
N PRO A 339 -13.84 8.32 -28.77
CA PRO A 339 -13.93 7.29 -29.82
C PRO A 339 -15.10 7.51 -30.77
N VAL A 340 -14.86 7.25 -32.06
CA VAL A 340 -15.85 7.32 -33.14
C VAL A 340 -15.81 5.99 -33.89
N TYR A 341 -16.91 5.28 -33.90
CA TYR A 341 -17.07 4.02 -34.64
C TYR A 341 -18.01 4.22 -35.83
N ILE A 342 -17.54 3.88 -37.03
CA ILE A 342 -18.29 4.08 -38.26
C ILE A 342 -18.55 2.71 -38.92
N TYR A 343 -19.82 2.38 -39.00
CA TYR A 343 -20.31 1.14 -39.62
C TYR A 343 -20.97 1.45 -40.97
N PRO A 344 -21.00 0.45 -41.88
CA PRO A 344 -21.71 0.58 -43.16
C PRO A 344 -23.18 0.96 -43.03
#